data_2ee63959eeeed7da4b41be7ad472b83f
#
_entry.id   2ee63959eeeed7da4b41be7ad472b83f
#
_cell.length_a   1.000
_cell.length_b   1.000
_cell.length_c   1.000
_cell.angle_alpha   90.00
_cell.angle_beta   90.00
_cell.angle_gamma   90.00
#
_symmetry.space_group_name_H-M   'P 1'
#
loop_
_entity.id
_entity.type
_entity.pdbx_description
1 polymer ?
#
loop_
_entity_poly.entity_id
_entity_poly.type
_entity_poly.pdbx_seq_one_letter_code
_entity_poly.pdbx_strand_id
1 'polypeptide(L)'
;MSQQGKLFLIPTVIAENTQEGVIPSSVRIKLLSIQHFLVEDIRTARRHLSSLKIYTSIELLDFKVLNKDSAETELSEMFTPIIQGKNLGILSESGCPGVADPGALAVKYAHQNHIQVVPLTGPSSILLALMASGLNGQRFAFHGYLPIDSKESLSAIKELEKESRIKNQTQIFIETPHRNNQLATNLIKGLNPETLLCIAVDITGSQESILMHPVKEWKKKSVELPKLPAIFLFLA
;
A
#
# COMPACT_ATOMS: atom_id res chain seq x y z
N MET A 1 -31.15 12.29 18.28
CA MET A 1 -30.24 12.50 17.13
C MET A 1 -29.86 11.13 16.60
N SER A 2 -30.08 10.84 15.33
CA SER A 2 -29.63 9.59 14.72
C SER A 2 -28.10 9.54 14.83
N GLN A 3 -27.57 8.39 15.24
CA GLN A 3 -26.12 8.20 15.34
C GLN A 3 -25.52 8.32 13.95
N GLN A 4 -24.56 9.26 13.77
CA GLN A 4 -23.83 9.45 12.53
C GLN A 4 -23.08 8.17 12.14
N GLY A 5 -23.01 7.84 10.85
CA GLY A 5 -22.20 6.73 10.34
C GLY A 5 -20.70 6.96 10.53
N LYS A 6 -19.91 5.92 10.26
CA LYS A 6 -18.45 5.94 10.41
C LYS A 6 -17.76 5.65 9.07
N LEU A 7 -16.54 6.18 8.91
CA LEU A 7 -15.68 5.87 7.80
C LEU A 7 -14.74 4.71 8.18
N PHE A 8 -14.81 3.60 7.46
CA PHE A 8 -13.95 2.43 7.68
C PHE A 8 -12.86 2.36 6.60
N LEU A 9 -11.61 2.21 7.03
CA LEU A 9 -10.48 1.94 6.13
C LEU A 9 -10.32 0.42 6.04
N ILE A 10 -10.65 -0.14 4.89
CA ILE A 10 -10.77 -1.59 4.71
C ILE A 10 -9.56 -2.10 3.93
N PRO A 11 -8.74 -2.98 4.54
CA PRO A 11 -7.59 -3.54 3.86
C PRO A 11 -8.01 -4.50 2.75
N THR A 12 -7.21 -4.53 1.69
CA THR A 12 -7.29 -5.51 0.61
C THR A 12 -6.07 -6.43 0.62
N VAL A 13 -6.11 -7.50 -0.17
CA VAL A 13 -4.95 -8.38 -0.33
C VAL A 13 -3.81 -7.67 -1.07
N ILE A 14 -2.57 -8.06 -0.80
CA ILE A 14 -1.39 -7.63 -1.55
C ILE A 14 -1.17 -8.55 -2.75
N ALA A 15 -1.22 -9.86 -2.52
CA ALA A 15 -1.15 -10.87 -3.56
C ALA A 15 -2.53 -11.53 -3.78
N GLU A 16 -2.84 -11.91 -5.02
CA GLU A 16 -4.12 -12.53 -5.36
C GLU A 16 -4.32 -13.88 -4.63
N ASN A 17 -5.58 -14.20 -4.31
CA ASN A 17 -6.00 -15.44 -3.67
C ASN A 17 -5.44 -15.69 -2.26
N THR A 18 -4.97 -14.66 -1.57
CA THR A 18 -4.42 -14.78 -0.20
C THR A 18 -5.39 -14.34 0.90
N GLN A 19 -6.61 -13.97 0.56
CA GLN A 19 -7.59 -13.35 1.49
C GLN A 19 -7.88 -14.20 2.74
N GLU A 20 -7.82 -15.52 2.63
CA GLU A 20 -8.06 -16.41 3.78
C GLU A 20 -6.94 -16.33 4.83
N GLY A 21 -5.70 -16.11 4.39
CA GLY A 21 -4.54 -16.02 5.26
C GLY A 21 -4.26 -14.62 5.80
N VAL A 22 -4.69 -13.55 5.06
CA VAL A 22 -4.24 -12.18 5.36
C VAL A 22 -5.36 -11.23 5.80
N ILE A 23 -6.63 -11.54 5.53
CA ILE A 23 -7.77 -10.71 5.96
C ILE A 23 -8.39 -11.32 7.22
N PRO A 24 -8.26 -10.64 8.39
CA PRO A 24 -8.79 -11.16 9.66
C PRO A 24 -10.32 -11.37 9.62
N SER A 25 -10.80 -12.36 10.36
CA SER A 25 -12.25 -12.62 10.50
C SER A 25 -13.02 -11.43 11.08
N SER A 26 -12.40 -10.65 11.96
CA SER A 26 -12.98 -9.41 12.52
C SER A 26 -13.27 -8.36 11.43
N VAL A 27 -12.43 -8.27 10.41
CA VAL A 27 -12.65 -7.39 9.23
C VAL A 27 -13.85 -7.88 8.44
N ARG A 28 -13.95 -9.19 8.18
CA ARG A 28 -15.10 -9.80 7.47
C ARG A 28 -16.42 -9.54 8.19
N ILE A 29 -16.45 -9.68 9.53
CA ILE A 29 -17.63 -9.37 10.36
C ILE A 29 -18.01 -7.89 10.24
N LYS A 30 -17.00 -6.98 10.28
CA LYS A 30 -17.25 -5.55 10.17
C LYS A 30 -17.81 -5.16 8.81
N LEU A 31 -17.34 -5.78 7.75
CA LEU A 31 -17.80 -5.53 6.38
C LEU A 31 -19.30 -5.79 6.20
N LEU A 32 -19.91 -6.73 6.92
CA LEU A 32 -21.36 -6.99 6.88
C LEU A 32 -22.23 -5.76 7.21
N SER A 33 -21.67 -4.80 7.94
CA SER A 33 -22.35 -3.54 8.31
C SER A 33 -22.13 -2.40 7.32
N ILE A 34 -21.46 -2.65 6.18
CA ILE A 34 -21.05 -1.63 5.22
C ILE A 34 -21.62 -1.99 3.84
N GLN A 35 -22.36 -1.07 3.24
CA GLN A 35 -22.97 -1.24 1.91
C GLN A 35 -22.53 -0.17 0.92
N HIS A 36 -21.88 0.91 1.39
CA HIS A 36 -21.39 2.02 0.57
C HIS A 36 -19.88 2.05 0.58
N PHE A 37 -19.25 2.16 -0.59
CA PHE A 37 -17.80 2.07 -0.72
C PHE A 37 -17.24 3.16 -1.62
N LEU A 38 -16.12 3.76 -1.17
CA LEU A 38 -15.23 4.57 -1.98
C LEU A 38 -14.08 3.70 -2.46
N VAL A 39 -13.82 3.70 -3.75
CA VAL A 39 -12.86 2.79 -4.39
C VAL A 39 -12.11 3.51 -5.51
N GLU A 40 -10.91 3.06 -5.82
CA GLU A 40 -10.16 3.57 -6.98
C GLU A 40 -10.68 2.95 -8.28
N ASP A 41 -10.93 1.63 -8.26
CA ASP A 41 -11.51 0.87 -9.38
C ASP A 41 -12.64 -0.03 -8.89
N ILE A 42 -13.82 0.13 -9.48
CA ILE A 42 -15.03 -0.64 -9.09
C ILE A 42 -14.86 -2.13 -9.38
N ARG A 43 -14.20 -2.50 -10.47
CA ARG A 43 -14.04 -3.91 -10.88
C ARG A 43 -13.14 -4.64 -9.88
N THR A 44 -12.02 -4.05 -9.51
CA THR A 44 -11.09 -4.59 -8.53
C THR A 44 -11.75 -4.72 -7.15
N ALA A 45 -12.47 -3.70 -6.69
CA ALA A 45 -13.21 -3.71 -5.43
C ALA A 45 -14.28 -4.81 -5.40
N ARG A 46 -15.09 -4.93 -6.44
CA ARG A 46 -16.12 -6.00 -6.56
C ARG A 46 -15.49 -7.38 -6.51
N ARG A 47 -14.39 -7.60 -7.24
CA ARG A 47 -13.65 -8.88 -7.23
C ARG A 47 -13.15 -9.20 -5.83
N HIS A 48 -12.55 -8.23 -5.12
CA HIS A 48 -12.07 -8.42 -3.75
C HIS A 48 -13.22 -8.78 -2.81
N LEU A 49 -14.29 -7.98 -2.75
CA LEU A 49 -15.43 -8.24 -1.86
C LEU A 49 -16.12 -9.57 -2.16
N SER A 50 -16.25 -9.93 -3.46
CA SER A 50 -16.79 -11.23 -3.87
C SER A 50 -15.92 -12.40 -3.38
N SER A 51 -14.59 -12.25 -3.42
CA SER A 51 -13.65 -13.29 -2.97
C SER A 51 -13.76 -13.60 -1.47
N LEU A 52 -14.24 -12.63 -0.68
CA LEU A 52 -14.45 -12.81 0.78
C LEU A 52 -15.68 -13.66 1.10
N LYS A 53 -16.62 -13.87 0.15
CA LYS A 53 -17.83 -14.70 0.28
C LYS A 53 -18.72 -14.33 1.48
N ILE A 54 -18.81 -13.04 1.81
CA ILE A 54 -19.56 -12.54 2.98
C ILE A 54 -20.87 -11.86 2.59
N TYR A 55 -21.00 -11.36 1.36
CA TYR A 55 -22.23 -10.74 0.88
C TYR A 55 -23.06 -11.72 0.07
N THR A 56 -24.38 -11.66 0.25
CA THR A 56 -25.34 -12.46 -0.54
C THR A 56 -25.32 -12.05 -2.02
N SER A 57 -25.19 -10.75 -2.29
CA SER A 57 -25.03 -10.20 -3.64
C SER A 57 -24.16 -8.94 -3.58
N ILE A 58 -23.16 -8.88 -4.45
CA ILE A 58 -22.30 -7.70 -4.63
C ILE A 58 -23.03 -6.57 -5.37
N GLU A 59 -24.07 -6.89 -6.12
CA GLU A 59 -24.88 -5.92 -6.89
C GLU A 59 -25.69 -4.99 -5.99
N LEU A 60 -25.96 -5.40 -4.74
CA LEU A 60 -26.63 -4.59 -3.74
C LEU A 60 -25.73 -3.55 -3.07
N LEU A 61 -24.43 -3.58 -3.36
CA LEU A 61 -23.46 -2.64 -2.83
C LEU A 61 -23.33 -1.41 -3.72
N ASP A 62 -23.21 -0.26 -3.09
CA ASP A 62 -23.01 1.04 -3.75
C ASP A 62 -21.52 1.39 -3.80
N PHE A 63 -21.02 1.73 -4.99
CA PHE A 63 -19.62 2.07 -5.23
C PHE A 63 -19.51 3.44 -5.87
N LYS A 64 -18.69 4.31 -5.27
CA LYS A 64 -18.29 5.58 -5.85
C LYS A 64 -16.78 5.61 -6.07
N VAL A 65 -16.37 6.11 -7.23
CA VAL A 65 -14.95 6.21 -7.56
C VAL A 65 -14.34 7.43 -6.88
N LEU A 66 -13.31 7.20 -6.07
CA LEU A 66 -12.48 8.22 -5.45
C LEU A 66 -11.13 8.24 -6.17
N ASN A 67 -10.76 9.35 -6.75
CA ASN A 67 -9.47 9.55 -7.38
C ASN A 67 -8.71 10.73 -6.74
N LYS A 68 -7.43 10.88 -7.07
CA LYS A 68 -6.54 11.89 -6.46
C LYS A 68 -6.97 13.34 -6.72
N ASP A 69 -7.77 13.56 -7.77
CA ASP A 69 -8.21 14.88 -8.21
C ASP A 69 -9.68 15.16 -7.84
N SER A 70 -10.30 14.28 -7.03
CA SER A 70 -11.69 14.46 -6.58
C SER A 70 -11.87 15.77 -5.83
N ALA A 71 -12.82 16.58 -6.28
CA ALA A 71 -13.12 17.88 -5.70
C ALA A 71 -13.84 17.75 -4.34
N GLU A 72 -13.78 18.79 -3.51
CA GLU A 72 -14.43 18.81 -2.20
C GLU A 72 -15.96 18.66 -2.31
N THR A 73 -16.57 19.20 -3.37
CA THR A 73 -18.00 19.03 -3.66
C THR A 73 -18.36 17.57 -3.93
N GLU A 74 -17.53 16.83 -4.68
CA GLU A 74 -17.70 15.40 -4.94
C GLU A 74 -17.56 14.60 -3.64
N LEU A 75 -16.58 14.94 -2.78
CA LEU A 75 -16.43 14.32 -1.47
C LEU A 75 -17.68 14.49 -0.61
N SER A 76 -18.28 15.70 -0.59
CA SER A 76 -19.53 15.95 0.13
C SER A 76 -20.66 15.00 -0.31
N GLU A 77 -20.82 14.80 -1.60
CA GLU A 77 -21.80 13.85 -2.15
C GLU A 77 -21.49 12.38 -1.82
N MET A 78 -20.19 12.02 -1.86
CA MET A 78 -19.73 10.67 -1.50
C MET A 78 -20.00 10.33 -0.05
N PHE A 79 -19.98 11.33 0.85
CA PHE A 79 -20.20 11.15 2.28
C PHE A 79 -21.67 11.23 2.72
N THR A 80 -22.62 11.45 1.80
CA THR A 80 -24.07 11.46 2.09
C THR A 80 -24.54 10.26 2.92
N PRO A 81 -24.07 8.99 2.68
CA PRO A 81 -24.48 7.86 3.51
C PRO A 81 -24.17 8.06 5.01
N ILE A 82 -23.03 8.65 5.35
CA ILE A 82 -22.61 8.91 6.74
C ILE A 82 -23.59 9.86 7.45
N ILE A 83 -24.03 10.93 6.75
CA ILE A 83 -25.03 11.88 7.29
C ILE A 83 -26.36 11.17 7.56
N GLN A 84 -26.70 10.18 6.73
CA GLN A 84 -27.89 9.34 6.90
C GLN A 84 -27.74 8.25 7.96
N GLY A 85 -26.66 8.23 8.74
CA GLY A 85 -26.39 7.23 9.77
C GLY A 85 -25.85 5.89 9.27
N LYS A 86 -25.46 5.81 7.98
CA LYS A 86 -24.90 4.59 7.36
C LYS A 86 -23.38 4.63 7.37
N ASN A 87 -22.75 3.45 7.44
CA ASN A 87 -21.30 3.32 7.36
C ASN A 87 -20.81 3.42 5.91
N LEU A 88 -19.62 3.99 5.74
CA LEU A 88 -18.91 4.13 4.47
C LEU A 88 -17.56 3.42 4.56
N GLY A 89 -17.21 2.59 3.59
CA GLY A 89 -15.92 1.92 3.51
C GLY A 89 -15.01 2.54 2.45
N ILE A 90 -13.71 2.58 2.69
CA ILE A 90 -12.70 2.87 1.67
C ILE A 90 -11.93 1.58 1.41
N LEU A 91 -11.78 1.23 0.14
CA LEU A 91 -10.94 0.13 -0.35
C LEU A 91 -9.86 0.70 -1.28
N SER A 92 -8.61 0.35 -1.02
CA SER A 92 -7.52 0.56 -1.97
C SER A 92 -7.43 -0.61 -2.97
N GLU A 93 -6.63 -0.45 -4.00
CA GLU A 93 -6.36 -1.56 -4.94
C GLU A 93 -5.50 -2.66 -4.30
N SER A 94 -4.62 -2.31 -3.34
CA SER A 94 -3.73 -3.26 -2.66
C SER A 94 -3.35 -2.79 -1.26
N GLY A 95 -3.45 -3.66 -0.26
CA GLY A 95 -3.01 -3.42 1.11
C GLY A 95 -3.89 -2.44 1.89
N CYS A 96 -3.29 -1.44 2.54
CA CYS A 96 -3.95 -0.53 3.47
C CYS A 96 -4.36 0.77 2.79
N PRO A 97 -5.67 1.15 2.81
CA PRO A 97 -6.13 2.43 2.25
C PRO A 97 -5.51 3.64 2.98
N GLY A 98 -5.31 4.73 2.25
CA GLY A 98 -4.71 5.95 2.76
C GLY A 98 -3.18 5.97 2.75
N VAL A 99 -2.55 4.89 2.28
CA VAL A 99 -1.10 4.79 2.11
C VAL A 99 -0.76 4.64 0.63
N ALA A 100 -0.22 5.69 0.03
CA ALA A 100 0.09 5.80 -1.39
C ALA A 100 -1.13 5.68 -2.32
N ASP A 101 -2.31 6.01 -1.84
CA ASP A 101 -3.58 5.98 -2.56
C ASP A 101 -4.45 7.23 -2.27
N PRO A 102 -5.53 7.49 -3.03
CA PRO A 102 -6.41 8.64 -2.84
C PRO A 102 -7.25 8.60 -1.57
N GLY A 103 -7.30 7.49 -0.84
CA GLY A 103 -8.06 7.35 0.40
C GLY A 103 -7.70 8.40 1.46
N ALA A 104 -6.46 8.92 1.42
CA ALA A 104 -6.03 9.99 2.30
C ALA A 104 -6.89 11.27 2.17
N LEU A 105 -7.44 11.56 0.97
CA LEU A 105 -8.35 12.70 0.75
C LEU A 105 -9.65 12.51 1.54
N ALA A 106 -10.24 11.33 1.46
CA ALA A 106 -11.47 11.01 2.17
C ALA A 106 -11.26 11.00 3.69
N VAL A 107 -10.12 10.51 4.18
CA VAL A 107 -9.74 10.57 5.60
C VAL A 107 -9.62 12.02 6.07
N LYS A 108 -8.95 12.88 5.31
CA LYS A 108 -8.85 14.32 5.60
C LYS A 108 -10.22 14.97 5.67
N TYR A 109 -11.08 14.72 4.67
CA TYR A 109 -12.46 15.22 4.66
C TYR A 109 -13.25 14.75 5.88
N ALA A 110 -13.13 13.47 6.27
CA ALA A 110 -13.80 12.93 7.45
C ALA A 110 -13.38 13.67 8.73
N HIS A 111 -12.09 13.91 8.94
CA HIS A 111 -11.61 14.67 10.10
C HIS A 111 -12.11 16.11 10.11
N GLN A 112 -12.12 16.80 8.96
CA GLN A 112 -12.64 18.16 8.83
C GLN A 112 -14.12 18.26 9.17
N ASN A 113 -14.89 17.18 8.97
CA ASN A 113 -16.33 17.10 9.23
C ASN A 113 -16.67 16.31 10.51
N HIS A 114 -15.71 16.10 11.41
CA HIS A 114 -15.90 15.39 12.70
C HIS A 114 -16.49 13.99 12.57
N ILE A 115 -16.20 13.30 11.45
CA ILE A 115 -16.62 11.94 11.19
C ILE A 115 -15.60 10.97 11.78
N GLN A 116 -16.08 9.96 12.52
CA GLN A 116 -15.19 8.95 13.10
C GLN A 116 -14.55 8.09 11.99
N VAL A 117 -13.21 8.06 11.96
CA VAL A 117 -12.42 7.18 11.09
C VAL A 117 -12.02 5.93 11.86
N VAL A 118 -12.23 4.76 11.26
CA VAL A 118 -11.95 3.45 11.87
C VAL A 118 -11.04 2.64 10.94
N PRO A 119 -9.72 2.60 11.19
CA PRO A 119 -8.82 1.73 10.44
C PRO A 119 -9.06 0.28 10.84
N LEU A 120 -9.16 -0.61 9.84
CA LEU A 120 -9.23 -2.05 10.05
C LEU A 120 -7.85 -2.69 9.83
N THR A 121 -7.55 -3.72 10.61
CA THR A 121 -6.27 -4.43 10.54
C THR A 121 -6.15 -5.23 9.24
N GLY A 122 -5.03 -5.10 8.55
CA GLY A 122 -4.75 -5.86 7.32
C GLY A 122 -3.30 -5.82 6.89
N PRO A 123 -2.96 -6.47 5.78
CA PRO A 123 -1.59 -6.56 5.31
C PRO A 123 -1.08 -5.22 4.75
N SER A 124 0.19 -4.93 5.02
CA SER A 124 0.93 -3.82 4.43
C SER A 124 2.24 -4.33 3.87
N SER A 125 2.44 -4.24 2.56
CA SER A 125 3.68 -4.67 1.91
C SER A 125 4.90 -3.93 2.46
N ILE A 126 4.75 -2.65 2.79
CA ILE A 126 5.81 -1.81 3.34
C ILE A 126 6.28 -2.34 4.70
N LEU A 127 5.33 -2.61 5.62
CA LEU A 127 5.67 -3.10 6.95
C LEU A 127 6.14 -4.56 6.93
N LEU A 128 5.53 -5.42 6.12
CA LEU A 128 5.95 -6.82 5.98
C LEU A 128 7.36 -6.92 5.41
N ALA A 129 7.68 -6.12 4.38
CA ALA A 129 9.03 -6.04 3.85
C ALA A 129 10.04 -5.54 4.90
N LEU A 130 9.70 -4.48 5.64
CA LEU A 130 10.57 -3.93 6.69
C LEU A 130 10.81 -4.96 7.81
N MET A 131 9.77 -5.64 8.28
CA MET A 131 9.87 -6.69 9.31
C MET A 131 10.82 -7.82 8.89
N ALA A 132 10.73 -8.24 7.62
CA ALA A 132 11.51 -9.36 7.10
C ALA A 132 12.91 -8.96 6.58
N SER A 133 13.18 -7.67 6.41
CA SER A 133 14.46 -7.17 5.87
C SER A 133 15.65 -7.28 6.83
N GLY A 134 15.40 -7.28 8.15
CA GLY A 134 16.44 -7.17 9.17
C GLY A 134 17.10 -5.79 9.25
N LEU A 135 16.56 -4.78 8.55
CA LEU A 135 17.03 -3.39 8.60
C LEU A 135 16.44 -2.62 9.79
N ASN A 136 16.77 -1.34 9.93
CA ASN A 136 16.31 -0.53 11.07
C ASN A 136 14.80 -0.27 10.99
N GLY A 137 14.02 -0.94 11.84
CA GLY A 137 12.57 -0.77 11.95
C GLY A 137 12.11 0.37 12.87
N GLN A 138 13.02 1.02 13.61
CA GLN A 138 12.69 2.18 14.47
C GLN A 138 12.73 3.50 13.69
N ARG A 139 13.59 3.56 12.66
CA ARG A 139 13.74 4.73 11.81
C ARG A 139 13.69 4.29 10.38
N PHE A 140 12.61 4.64 9.70
CA PHE A 140 12.42 4.35 8.27
C PHE A 140 11.65 5.48 7.60
N ALA A 141 11.84 5.61 6.30
CA ALA A 141 11.10 6.53 5.46
C ALA A 141 10.60 5.81 4.21
N PHE A 142 9.32 5.97 3.91
CA PHE A 142 8.71 5.49 2.68
C PHE A 142 8.61 6.65 1.68
N HIS A 143 9.17 6.45 0.49
CA HIS A 143 9.28 7.47 -0.56
C HIS A 143 8.33 7.25 -1.75
N GLY A 144 7.53 6.16 -1.72
CA GLY A 144 6.72 5.79 -2.88
C GLY A 144 7.60 5.38 -4.07
N TYR A 145 7.38 6.01 -5.23
CA TYR A 145 8.13 5.74 -6.46
C TYR A 145 9.33 6.68 -6.58
N LEU A 146 10.47 6.14 -7.02
CA LEU A 146 11.60 6.96 -7.46
C LEU A 146 11.35 7.53 -8.87
N PRO A 147 12.09 8.60 -9.27
CA PRO A 147 12.01 9.13 -10.63
C PRO A 147 12.20 8.07 -11.69
N ILE A 148 11.46 8.18 -12.80
CA ILE A 148 11.50 7.23 -13.91
C ILE A 148 12.82 7.36 -14.70
N ASP A 149 13.27 8.60 -14.90
CA ASP A 149 14.55 8.86 -15.56
C ASP A 149 15.71 8.28 -14.74
N SER A 150 16.58 7.52 -15.40
CA SER A 150 17.67 6.82 -14.73
C SER A 150 18.70 7.75 -14.08
N LYS A 151 18.94 8.96 -14.63
CA LYS A 151 19.90 9.90 -14.04
C LYS A 151 19.31 10.55 -12.80
N GLU A 152 18.04 10.95 -12.87
CA GLU A 152 17.31 11.49 -11.71
C GLU A 152 17.17 10.44 -10.61
N SER A 153 16.82 9.20 -10.97
CA SER A 153 16.75 8.07 -10.05
C SER A 153 18.08 7.82 -9.34
N LEU A 154 19.21 7.78 -10.08
CA LEU A 154 20.53 7.61 -9.48
C LEU A 154 20.95 8.79 -8.58
N SER A 155 20.55 10.03 -8.92
CA SER A 155 20.79 11.20 -8.05
C SER A 155 20.00 11.07 -6.75
N ALA A 156 18.69 10.76 -6.84
CA ALA A 156 17.84 10.55 -5.68
C ALA A 156 18.37 9.43 -4.77
N ILE A 157 18.78 8.29 -5.34
CA ILE A 157 19.36 7.16 -4.60
C ILE A 157 20.58 7.61 -3.78
N LYS A 158 21.50 8.40 -4.36
CA LYS A 158 22.69 8.89 -3.66
C LYS A 158 22.35 9.84 -2.52
N GLU A 159 21.40 10.73 -2.71
CA GLU A 159 20.94 11.65 -1.67
C GLU A 159 20.30 10.89 -0.51
N LEU A 160 19.43 9.93 -0.83
CA LEU A 160 18.77 9.10 0.17
C LEU A 160 19.74 8.15 0.88
N GLU A 161 20.81 7.67 0.21
CA GLU A 161 21.86 6.91 0.86
C GLU A 161 22.63 7.76 1.89
N LYS A 162 22.94 9.02 1.55
CA LYS A 162 23.55 9.97 2.49
C LYS A 162 22.64 10.22 3.70
N GLU A 163 21.36 10.42 3.46
CA GLU A 163 20.36 10.59 4.51
C GLU A 163 20.24 9.34 5.39
N SER A 164 20.18 8.15 4.77
CA SER A 164 20.17 6.86 5.48
C SER A 164 21.32 6.75 6.46
N ARG A 165 22.55 7.06 6.02
CA ARG A 165 23.77 7.01 6.85
C ARG A 165 23.73 8.01 8.00
N ILE A 166 23.35 9.27 7.72
CA ILE A 166 23.32 10.32 8.74
C ILE A 166 22.29 10.02 9.83
N LYS A 167 21.11 9.53 9.41
CA LYS A 167 19.98 9.31 10.32
C LYS A 167 19.90 7.88 10.85
N ASN A 168 20.73 6.96 10.39
CA ASN A 168 20.57 5.52 10.59
C ASN A 168 19.14 5.07 10.28
N GLN A 169 18.65 5.40 9.06
CA GLN A 169 17.26 5.29 8.66
C GLN A 169 17.12 4.40 7.44
N THR A 170 16.24 3.40 7.51
CA THR A 170 15.87 2.56 6.35
C THR A 170 15.07 3.37 5.34
N GLN A 171 15.49 3.36 4.08
CA GLN A 171 14.79 3.97 2.96
C GLN A 171 13.97 2.90 2.23
N ILE A 172 12.68 3.16 1.98
CA ILE A 172 11.73 2.19 1.41
C ILE A 172 11.09 2.77 0.15
N PHE A 173 11.00 1.95 -0.91
CA PHE A 173 10.43 2.32 -2.20
C PHE A 173 9.50 1.23 -2.71
N ILE A 174 8.55 1.61 -3.54
CA ILE A 174 7.74 0.69 -4.36
C ILE A 174 8.05 0.93 -5.83
N GLU A 175 7.80 -0.08 -6.65
CA GLU A 175 7.87 0.06 -8.09
C GLU A 175 6.82 -0.81 -8.78
N THR A 176 6.46 -0.40 -10.00
CA THR A 176 5.56 -1.20 -10.83
C THR A 176 6.28 -2.46 -11.34
N PRO A 177 5.57 -3.60 -11.51
CA PRO A 177 6.18 -4.87 -11.92
C PRO A 177 7.05 -4.79 -13.17
N HIS A 178 6.67 -3.90 -14.12
CA HIS A 178 7.42 -3.74 -15.37
C HIS A 178 8.73 -2.97 -15.22
N ARG A 179 8.92 -2.21 -14.14
CA ARG A 179 10.10 -1.38 -13.89
C ARG A 179 11.00 -1.90 -12.77
N ASN A 180 10.61 -2.99 -12.09
CA ASN A 180 11.37 -3.59 -10.98
C ASN A 180 12.84 -3.83 -11.32
N ASN A 181 13.12 -4.43 -12.50
CA ASN A 181 14.48 -4.74 -12.91
C ASN A 181 15.32 -3.47 -13.17
N GLN A 182 14.70 -2.40 -13.68
CA GLN A 182 15.36 -1.11 -13.87
C GLN A 182 15.70 -0.48 -12.52
N LEU A 183 14.77 -0.48 -11.57
CA LEU A 183 15.01 0.06 -10.21
C LEU A 183 16.09 -0.77 -9.49
N ALA A 184 16.02 -2.09 -9.53
CA ALA A 184 17.07 -2.96 -8.96
C ALA A 184 18.45 -2.63 -9.52
N THR A 185 18.56 -2.46 -10.85
CA THR A 185 19.80 -2.08 -11.52
C THR A 185 20.31 -0.72 -11.06
N ASN A 186 19.43 0.29 -10.95
CA ASN A 186 19.79 1.62 -10.48
C ASN A 186 20.27 1.60 -9.02
N LEU A 187 19.59 0.85 -8.13
CA LEU A 187 20.00 0.70 -6.74
C LEU A 187 21.37 0.02 -6.61
N ILE A 188 21.57 -1.12 -7.30
CA ILE A 188 22.84 -1.86 -7.27
C ILE A 188 24.00 -1.02 -7.85
N LYS A 189 23.75 -0.18 -8.86
CA LYS A 189 24.73 0.71 -9.46
C LYS A 189 25.00 1.94 -8.61
N GLY A 190 23.98 2.54 -8.02
CA GLY A 190 24.04 3.84 -7.36
C GLY A 190 24.51 3.78 -5.91
N LEU A 191 24.20 2.69 -5.19
CA LEU A 191 24.53 2.54 -3.77
C LEU A 191 26.00 2.10 -3.56
N ASN A 192 26.51 2.43 -2.36
CA ASN A 192 27.82 1.99 -1.90
C ASN A 192 27.86 0.46 -1.75
N PRO A 193 29.00 -0.20 -2.02
CA PRO A 193 29.15 -1.65 -1.90
C PRO A 193 28.76 -2.24 -0.54
N GLU A 194 28.94 -1.51 0.57
CA GLU A 194 28.63 -1.97 1.93
C GLU A 194 27.19 -1.67 2.36
N THR A 195 26.45 -0.83 1.62
CA THR A 195 25.04 -0.53 1.91
C THR A 195 24.22 -1.81 1.81
N LEU A 196 23.39 -2.07 2.81
CA LEU A 196 22.49 -3.22 2.84
C LEU A 196 21.28 -2.94 1.96
N LEU A 197 21.02 -3.82 0.99
CA LEU A 197 19.87 -3.74 0.09
C LEU A 197 19.01 -4.97 0.26
N CYS A 198 17.73 -4.75 0.57
CA CYS A 198 16.69 -5.79 0.59
C CYS A 198 15.74 -5.60 -0.60
N ILE A 199 15.45 -6.69 -1.28
CA ILE A 199 14.44 -6.75 -2.34
C ILE A 199 13.41 -7.79 -1.91
N ALA A 200 12.16 -7.37 -1.76
CA ALA A 200 11.04 -8.20 -1.35
C ALA A 200 10.02 -8.25 -2.50
N VAL A 201 9.77 -9.44 -3.02
CA VAL A 201 8.92 -9.69 -4.19
C VAL A 201 7.74 -10.55 -3.79
N ASP A 202 6.56 -10.28 -4.33
CA ASP A 202 5.32 -11.07 -4.18
C ASP A 202 4.97 -11.34 -2.70
N ILE A 203 5.12 -10.32 -1.84
CA ILE A 203 4.85 -10.46 -0.39
C ILE A 203 3.44 -11.02 -0.17
N THR A 204 3.33 -12.05 0.65
CA THR A 204 2.14 -12.88 0.91
C THR A 204 1.72 -13.78 -0.25
N GLY A 205 2.34 -13.70 -1.41
CA GLY A 205 2.03 -14.51 -2.58
C GLY A 205 2.76 -15.85 -2.63
N SER A 206 2.42 -16.65 -3.63
CA SER A 206 3.01 -17.99 -3.81
C SER A 206 4.47 -17.98 -4.28
N GLN A 207 4.95 -16.83 -4.78
CA GLN A 207 6.34 -16.63 -5.22
C GLN A 207 7.07 -15.65 -4.30
N GLU A 208 6.64 -15.54 -3.04
CA GLU A 208 7.27 -14.67 -2.06
C GLU A 208 8.78 -14.94 -1.98
N SER A 209 9.55 -13.88 -2.16
CA SER A 209 11.00 -13.90 -2.01
C SER A 209 11.47 -12.62 -1.36
N ILE A 210 12.15 -12.72 -0.21
CA ILE A 210 12.68 -11.58 0.53
C ILE A 210 14.16 -11.83 0.76
N LEU A 211 15.01 -11.09 0.05
CA LEU A 211 16.46 -11.27 0.08
C LEU A 211 17.15 -9.98 0.48
N MET A 212 18.01 -10.03 1.48
CA MET A 212 18.83 -8.91 1.95
C MET A 212 20.32 -9.28 1.85
N HIS A 213 21.07 -8.44 1.17
CA HIS A 213 22.54 -8.55 1.04
C HIS A 213 23.19 -7.18 0.99
N PRO A 214 24.49 -7.05 1.33
CA PRO A 214 25.28 -5.90 0.94
C PRO A 214 25.28 -5.77 -0.60
N VAL A 215 25.31 -4.54 -1.10
CA VAL A 215 25.28 -4.26 -2.57
C VAL A 215 26.40 -4.97 -3.31
N LYS A 216 27.59 -5.12 -2.70
CA LYS A 216 28.71 -5.89 -3.28
C LYS A 216 28.35 -7.35 -3.61
N GLU A 217 27.44 -7.97 -2.85
CA GLU A 217 26.99 -9.33 -3.13
C GLU A 217 25.92 -9.34 -4.24
N TRP A 218 25.06 -8.33 -4.30
CA TRP A 218 24.12 -8.16 -5.40
C TRP A 218 24.84 -7.98 -6.76
N LYS A 219 25.99 -7.26 -6.77
CA LYS A 219 26.82 -7.06 -7.97
C LYS A 219 27.41 -8.36 -8.54
N LYS A 220 27.54 -9.42 -7.73
CA LYS A 220 28.04 -10.73 -8.17
C LYS A 220 26.94 -11.61 -8.80
N LYS A 221 25.66 -11.22 -8.64
CA LYS A 221 24.51 -12.00 -9.09
C LYS A 221 23.90 -11.33 -10.33
N SER A 222 23.39 -12.13 -11.26
CA SER A 222 22.44 -11.63 -12.25
C SER A 222 21.07 -11.47 -11.55
N VAL A 223 20.63 -10.24 -11.37
CA VAL A 223 19.33 -9.96 -10.73
C VAL A 223 18.28 -9.85 -11.82
N GLU A 224 17.39 -10.83 -11.87
CA GLU A 224 16.22 -10.83 -12.74
C GLU A 224 14.99 -11.07 -11.89
N LEU A 225 14.17 -10.04 -11.73
CA LEU A 225 12.97 -10.09 -10.92
C LEU A 225 11.76 -10.46 -11.79
N PRO A 226 10.83 -11.29 -11.28
CA PRO A 226 9.59 -11.58 -11.97
C PRO A 226 8.73 -10.30 -12.07
N LYS A 227 7.76 -10.30 -13.00
CA LYS A 227 6.79 -9.20 -13.15
C LYS A 227 5.70 -9.26 -12.09
N LEU A 228 6.11 -9.19 -10.83
CA LEU A 228 5.27 -9.21 -9.63
C LEU A 228 5.52 -7.96 -8.79
N PRO A 229 4.60 -7.55 -7.91
CA PRO A 229 4.82 -6.41 -7.00
C PRO A 229 6.10 -6.60 -6.18
N ALA A 230 6.89 -5.53 -6.03
CA ALA A 230 8.11 -5.56 -5.26
C ALA A 230 8.28 -4.32 -4.37
N ILE A 231 8.91 -4.53 -3.22
CA ILE A 231 9.35 -3.50 -2.28
C ILE A 231 10.87 -3.52 -2.21
N PHE A 232 11.46 -2.36 -2.26
CA PHE A 232 12.90 -2.17 -2.17
C PHE A 232 13.24 -1.39 -0.91
N LEU A 233 14.20 -1.86 -0.14
CA LEU A 233 14.65 -1.20 1.08
C LEU A 233 16.17 -1.17 1.13
N PHE A 234 16.74 -0.08 1.63
CA PHE A 234 18.16 -0.07 1.93
C PHE A 234 18.50 0.68 3.22
N LEU A 235 19.64 0.32 3.82
CA LEU A 235 20.26 0.97 4.98
C LEU A 235 21.75 1.12 4.73
N ALA A 236 22.28 2.37 4.83
CA ALA A 236 23.68 2.71 4.59
C ALA A 236 24.45 2.93 5.89
#